data_3a81b7ba3e3d3a23aa46b3d9975f1684
#
_entry.id   3a81b7ba3e3d3a23aa46b3d9975f1684
#
_cell.length_a   1.000
_cell.length_b   1.000
_cell.length_c   1.000
_cell.angle_alpha   90.00
_cell.angle_beta   90.00
_cell.angle_gamma   90.00
#
_symmetry.space_group_name_H-M   'P 1'
#
loop_
_entity.id
_entity.type
_entity.pdbx_description
1 polymer ?
#
loop_
_entity_poly.entity_id
_entity_poly.type
_entity_poly.pdbx_seq_one_letter_code
_entity_poly.pdbx_strand_id
1 'polypeptide(L)'
;MEAATLPPVFRQEKAPRTRKGVELMEAHIEDLCREYGIELAGSSARGRAIRWRGGKLEISIPPIRGQVSYFIALHEVGHLVGKGRSAPRLESEANAWLFALENSAVEPTSATKRSISRRLEGYLAWARNRQHRRVPPRIPPRDHPFWALLQLS
;
A
#
# COMPACT_ATOMS: atom_id res chain seq x y z
N MET A 1 32.58 5.61 -18.77
CA MET A 1 31.93 5.85 -18.53
C MET A 1 30.76 5.48 -18.65
N GLU A 2 30.47 5.21 -19.40
CA GLU A 2 29.28 4.87 -19.66
C GLU A 2 28.86 3.83 -18.84
N ALA A 3 29.70 3.04 -18.45
CA ALA A 3 29.34 2.01 -17.62
C ALA A 3 28.64 2.55 -16.52
N ALA A 4 29.10 3.60 -16.25
CA ALA A 4 28.51 4.24 -15.20
C ALA A 4 27.10 4.43 -15.50
N THR A 5 26.76 4.24 -16.67
CA THR A 5 25.44 4.48 -16.98
C THR A 5 24.62 3.30 -16.69
N LEU A 6 24.97 2.60 -15.68
CA LEU A 6 24.08 1.67 -15.17
C LEU A 6 22.72 2.21 -15.22
N PRO A 7 21.76 1.48 -15.68
CA PRO A 7 20.42 1.99 -15.76
C PRO A 7 20.00 2.55 -14.40
N PRO A 8 19.60 3.78 -14.35
CA PRO A 8 19.16 4.36 -13.09
C PRO A 8 18.05 3.55 -12.44
N VAL A 9 17.21 2.97 -13.26
CA VAL A 9 16.14 2.12 -12.77
C VAL A 9 16.68 0.96 -11.95
N PHE A 10 17.74 0.35 -12.44
CA PHE A 10 18.32 -0.79 -11.74
C PHE A 10 18.87 -0.35 -10.39
N ARG A 11 19.48 0.82 -10.34
CA ARG A 11 19.98 1.33 -9.07
C ARG A 11 18.84 1.63 -8.11
N GLN A 12 17.77 2.20 -8.62
CA GLN A 12 16.63 2.51 -7.78
C GLN A 12 16.04 1.26 -7.18
N GLU A 13 16.00 0.17 -7.93
CA GLU A 13 15.44 -1.06 -7.41
C GLU A 13 16.27 -1.62 -6.27
N LYS A 14 17.57 -1.36 -6.27
CA LYS A 14 18.41 -1.86 -5.21
C LYS A 14 18.53 -0.91 -4.02
N ALA A 15 18.44 0.37 -4.30
CA ALA A 15 18.63 1.36 -3.26
C ALA A 15 17.77 1.15 -2.02
N PRO A 16 16.47 0.85 -2.14
CA PRO A 16 15.63 0.67 -0.96
C PRO A 16 16.00 -0.50 -0.07
N ARG A 17 16.83 -1.41 -0.57
CA ARG A 17 17.24 -2.57 0.23
C ARG A 17 18.48 -2.29 1.03
N THR A 18 19.13 -1.16 0.83
CA THR A 18 20.27 -0.78 1.63
C THR A 18 19.75 -0.28 2.97
N ARG A 19 20.64 -0.27 3.96
CA ARG A 19 20.30 0.26 5.26
C ARG A 19 19.84 1.70 5.15
N LYS A 20 20.54 2.51 4.36
CA LYS A 20 20.17 3.90 4.15
C LYS A 20 18.81 4.03 3.48
N GLY A 21 18.54 3.17 2.51
CA GLY A 21 17.23 3.17 1.86
C GLY A 21 16.10 2.80 2.80
N VAL A 22 16.33 1.82 3.68
CA VAL A 22 15.35 1.44 4.68
C VAL A 22 15.09 2.60 5.65
N GLU A 23 16.14 3.26 6.09
CA GLU A 23 16.00 4.40 7.01
C GLU A 23 15.19 5.52 6.38
N LEU A 24 15.39 5.76 5.09
CA LEU A 24 14.62 6.78 4.37
C LEU A 24 13.14 6.43 4.34
N MET A 25 12.84 5.17 4.09
CA MET A 25 11.44 4.72 4.05
C MET A 25 10.81 4.78 5.44
N GLU A 26 11.54 4.37 6.48
CA GLU A 26 11.06 4.47 7.85
C GLU A 26 10.77 5.93 8.23
N ALA A 27 11.68 6.82 7.90
CA ALA A 27 11.53 8.25 8.21
C ALA A 27 10.31 8.82 7.50
N HIS A 28 10.06 8.40 6.26
CA HIS A 28 8.92 8.88 5.50
C HIS A 28 7.60 8.47 6.16
N ILE A 29 7.52 7.21 6.61
CA ILE A 29 6.32 6.74 7.29
C ILE A 29 6.10 7.52 8.59
N GLU A 30 7.17 7.75 9.36
CA GLU A 30 7.08 8.53 10.59
C GLU A 30 6.60 9.96 10.31
N ASP A 31 7.11 10.56 9.24
CA ASP A 31 6.70 11.90 8.86
C ASP A 31 5.23 11.97 8.47
N LEU A 32 4.76 11.00 7.70
CA LEU A 32 3.35 10.93 7.34
C LEU A 32 2.46 10.74 8.56
N CYS A 33 2.87 9.86 9.46
CA CYS A 33 2.10 9.63 10.68
C CYS A 33 2.02 10.90 11.52
N ARG A 34 3.12 11.63 11.59
CA ARG A 34 3.15 12.89 12.33
C ARG A 34 2.25 13.93 11.65
N GLU A 35 2.32 14.01 10.33
CA GLU A 35 1.53 14.97 9.57
C GLU A 35 0.04 14.73 9.74
N TYR A 36 -0.39 13.49 9.72
CA TYR A 36 -1.81 13.14 9.78
C TYR A 36 -2.30 12.76 11.17
N GLY A 37 -1.46 12.86 12.18
CA GLY A 37 -1.86 12.53 13.54
C GLY A 37 -2.16 11.05 13.73
N ILE A 38 -1.37 10.19 13.12
CA ILE A 38 -1.54 8.74 13.22
C ILE A 38 -0.54 8.19 14.23
N GLU A 39 -1.01 7.35 15.13
CA GLU A 39 -0.13 6.69 16.09
C GLU A 39 0.41 5.40 15.48
N LEU A 40 1.73 5.23 15.53
CA LEU A 40 2.38 3.97 15.18
C LEU A 40 2.35 3.13 16.43
N ALA A 41 1.43 2.16 16.50
CA ALA A 41 1.17 1.48 17.77
C ALA A 41 1.96 0.21 17.86
N GLY A 42 2.33 -0.56 17.25
CA GLY A 42 3.06 -1.80 17.44
C GLY A 42 3.30 -2.47 16.10
N SER A 43 3.75 -3.70 16.12
CA SER A 43 3.94 -4.38 14.85
C SER A 43 2.87 -5.43 14.62
N SER A 44 2.55 -5.64 13.36
CA SER A 44 1.57 -6.61 12.93
C SER A 44 2.10 -7.23 11.65
N ALA A 45 2.01 -8.55 11.54
CA ALA A 45 2.56 -9.24 10.37
C ALA A 45 1.93 -8.78 9.06
N ARG A 46 0.66 -8.35 9.10
CA ARG A 46 -0.06 -7.99 7.87
C ARG A 46 -0.34 -6.51 7.72
N GLY A 47 -0.11 -5.75 8.76
CA GLY A 47 -0.51 -4.35 8.77
C GLY A 47 -1.97 -4.21 9.18
N ARG A 48 -2.26 -3.16 9.93
CA ARG A 48 -3.62 -2.83 10.38
C ARG A 48 -3.77 -1.34 10.47
N ALA A 49 -4.95 -0.86 10.15
CA ALA A 49 -5.30 0.55 10.32
C ALA A 49 -6.59 0.60 11.12
N ILE A 50 -6.61 1.40 12.17
CA ILE A 50 -7.75 1.50 13.06
C ILE A 50 -8.13 2.96 13.22
N ARG A 51 -9.42 3.23 13.00
CA ARG A 51 -9.98 4.53 13.33
C ARG A 51 -10.83 4.31 14.56
N TRP A 52 -10.33 4.79 15.68
CA TRP A 52 -11.04 4.62 16.96
C TRP A 52 -12.22 5.57 17.03
N ARG A 53 -13.22 5.15 17.79
CA ARG A 53 -14.33 6.03 18.13
C ARG A 53 -13.69 7.23 18.86
N GLY A 54 -14.04 8.42 18.52
CA GLY A 54 -13.41 9.61 19.09
C GLY A 54 -12.34 10.21 18.20
N GLY A 55 -12.00 9.55 17.10
CA GLY A 55 -11.15 10.14 16.08
C GLY A 55 -9.68 9.77 16.10
N LYS A 56 -9.24 9.01 17.09
CA LYS A 56 -7.85 8.58 17.13
C LYS A 56 -7.56 7.67 15.94
N LEU A 57 -6.44 7.91 15.29
CA LEU A 57 -5.98 7.11 14.14
C LEU A 57 -4.74 6.32 14.55
N GLU A 58 -4.70 5.06 14.16
CA GLU A 58 -3.61 4.19 14.57
C GLU A 58 -3.28 3.19 13.46
N ILE A 59 -2.00 2.92 13.26
CA ILE A 59 -1.59 1.81 12.39
C ILE A 59 -0.62 0.91 13.14
N SER A 60 -0.64 -0.38 12.78
CA SER A 60 0.35 -1.35 13.19
C SER A 60 0.88 -1.96 11.92
N ILE A 61 2.19 -1.98 11.75
CA ILE A 61 2.80 -2.40 10.50
C ILE A 61 3.94 -3.37 10.75
N PRO A 62 4.26 -4.22 9.78
CA PRO A 62 5.46 -5.05 9.92
C PRO A 62 6.71 -4.17 9.87
N PRO A 63 7.82 -4.63 10.43
CA PRO A 63 9.07 -3.85 10.34
C PRO A 63 9.39 -3.58 8.88
N ILE A 64 9.85 -2.37 8.59
CA ILE A 64 10.20 -2.00 7.23
C ILE A 64 11.58 -2.57 6.91
N ARG A 65 11.62 -3.50 5.98
CA ARG A 65 12.87 -4.17 5.58
C ARG A 65 13.18 -3.98 4.11
N GLY A 66 12.25 -3.42 3.36
CA GLY A 66 12.38 -3.18 1.95
C GLY A 66 11.12 -2.55 1.42
N GLN A 67 11.00 -2.50 0.10
CA GLN A 67 9.87 -1.80 -0.51
C GLN A 67 8.51 -2.39 -0.21
N VAL A 68 8.39 -3.72 -0.21
CA VAL A 68 7.07 -4.31 -0.01
C VAL A 68 6.50 -3.92 1.36
N SER A 69 7.31 -4.05 2.42
CA SER A 69 6.84 -3.68 3.76
C SER A 69 6.60 -2.18 3.87
N TYR A 70 7.39 -1.37 3.19
CA TYR A 70 7.19 0.08 3.15
C TYR A 70 5.85 0.42 2.48
N PHE A 71 5.55 -0.20 1.34
CA PHE A 71 4.28 0.06 0.64
C PHE A 71 3.09 -0.46 1.43
N ILE A 72 3.26 -1.55 2.20
CA ILE A 72 2.21 -1.98 3.12
C ILE A 72 1.92 -0.88 4.15
N ALA A 73 2.97 -0.26 4.69
CA ALA A 73 2.78 0.82 5.65
C ALA A 73 2.05 2.01 5.00
N LEU A 74 2.45 2.40 3.79
CA LEU A 74 1.76 3.46 3.06
C LEU A 74 0.29 3.12 2.81
N HIS A 75 0.02 1.87 2.50
CA HIS A 75 -1.33 1.39 2.25
C HIS A 75 -2.19 1.52 3.53
N GLU A 76 -1.63 1.22 4.69
CA GLU A 76 -2.37 1.39 5.94
C GLU A 76 -2.65 2.87 6.24
N VAL A 77 -1.68 3.74 5.97
CA VAL A 77 -1.93 5.19 6.06
C VAL A 77 -3.06 5.58 5.10
N GLY A 78 -3.02 5.03 3.88
CA GLY A 78 -4.05 5.30 2.88
C GLY A 78 -5.45 4.92 3.32
N HIS A 79 -5.58 3.84 4.08
CA HIS A 79 -6.88 3.44 4.62
C HIS A 79 -7.44 4.50 5.58
N LEU A 80 -6.58 5.25 6.24
CA LEU A 80 -7.02 6.24 7.22
C LEU A 80 -7.24 7.62 6.62
N VAL A 81 -6.42 8.01 5.65
CA VAL A 81 -6.45 9.39 5.16
C VAL A 81 -6.66 9.51 3.65
N GLY A 82 -6.66 8.40 2.93
CA GLY A 82 -6.84 8.42 1.48
C GLY A 82 -8.29 8.67 1.08
N LYS A 83 -8.49 8.92 -0.20
CA LYS A 83 -9.82 9.14 -0.74
C LYS A 83 -10.59 7.82 -0.77
N GLY A 84 -11.93 7.92 -0.62
CA GLY A 84 -12.77 6.75 -0.76
C GLY A 84 -12.61 5.71 0.32
N ARG A 85 -12.17 6.11 1.50
CA ARG A 85 -11.94 5.16 2.58
C ARG A 85 -13.22 4.50 3.10
N SER A 86 -14.37 5.08 2.83
CA SER A 86 -15.66 4.47 3.20
C SER A 86 -16.30 3.73 2.03
N ALA A 87 -15.57 3.54 0.96
CA ALA A 87 -16.06 2.80 -0.21
C ALA A 87 -16.20 1.30 0.10
N PRO A 88 -16.89 0.54 -0.75
CA PRO A 88 -16.95 -0.91 -0.60
C PRO A 88 -15.56 -1.54 -0.57
N ARG A 89 -15.46 -2.74 -0.04
CA ARG A 89 -14.20 -3.36 0.34
C ARG A 89 -13.12 -3.33 -0.76
N LEU A 90 -13.44 -3.82 -1.95
CA LEU A 90 -12.43 -3.91 -3.01
C LEU A 90 -12.00 -2.53 -3.48
N GLU A 91 -12.95 -1.63 -3.59
CA GLU A 91 -12.65 -0.26 -3.99
C GLU A 91 -11.82 0.44 -2.92
N SER A 92 -12.13 0.21 -1.65
CA SER A 92 -11.37 0.77 -0.54
C SER A 92 -9.93 0.27 -0.56
N GLU A 93 -9.73 -1.01 -0.83
CA GLU A 93 -8.38 -1.56 -0.91
C GLU A 93 -7.61 -0.94 -2.07
N ALA A 94 -8.24 -0.82 -3.22
CA ALA A 94 -7.60 -0.19 -4.39
C ALA A 94 -7.25 1.27 -4.09
N ASN A 95 -8.16 1.99 -3.45
CA ASN A 95 -7.91 3.39 -3.12
C ASN A 95 -6.73 3.56 -2.16
N ALA A 96 -6.58 2.64 -1.21
CA ALA A 96 -5.44 2.67 -0.29
C ALA A 96 -4.13 2.39 -1.02
N TRP A 97 -4.13 1.48 -1.98
CA TRP A 97 -2.94 1.22 -2.79
C TRP A 97 -2.61 2.39 -3.72
N LEU A 98 -3.63 3.06 -4.26
CA LEU A 98 -3.40 4.28 -5.04
C LEU A 98 -2.73 5.34 -4.18
N PHE A 99 -3.21 5.53 -2.96
CA PHE A 99 -2.58 6.46 -2.04
C PHE A 99 -1.10 6.11 -1.86
N ALA A 100 -0.81 4.82 -1.67
CA ALA A 100 0.56 4.37 -1.47
C ALA A 100 1.43 4.71 -2.67
N LEU A 101 0.92 4.44 -3.87
CA LEU A 101 1.69 4.71 -5.09
C LEU A 101 1.89 6.21 -5.33
N GLU A 102 0.88 7.02 -5.01
CA GLU A 102 0.93 8.46 -5.24
C GLU A 102 1.80 9.18 -4.21
N ASN A 103 1.95 8.61 -3.03
CA ASN A 103 2.65 9.28 -1.94
C ASN A 103 3.99 8.65 -1.57
N SER A 104 4.44 7.67 -2.33
CA SER A 104 5.70 7.01 -2.06
C SER A 104 6.88 7.94 -2.30
N ALA A 105 7.89 7.84 -1.45
CA ALA A 105 9.13 8.58 -1.61
C ALA A 105 10.09 7.88 -2.57
N VAL A 106 9.77 6.67 -3.01
CA VAL A 106 10.62 5.90 -3.93
C VAL A 106 9.76 5.30 -5.03
N GLU A 107 10.37 5.04 -6.17
CA GLU A 107 9.68 4.38 -7.28
C GLU A 107 9.44 2.92 -6.93
N PRO A 108 8.25 2.40 -7.16
CA PRO A 108 7.99 0.98 -6.87
C PRO A 108 8.74 0.08 -7.84
N THR A 109 9.37 -0.95 -7.30
CA THR A 109 10.03 -1.96 -8.14
C THR A 109 8.98 -2.86 -8.78
N SER A 110 9.39 -3.64 -9.77
CA SER A 110 8.51 -4.62 -10.39
C SER A 110 7.98 -5.61 -9.35
N ALA A 111 8.82 -6.01 -8.41
CA ALA A 111 8.39 -6.92 -7.35
C ALA A 111 7.30 -6.30 -6.49
N THR A 112 7.43 -5.02 -6.15
CA THR A 112 6.43 -4.30 -5.38
C THR A 112 5.12 -4.22 -6.14
N LYS A 113 5.19 -3.87 -7.42
CA LYS A 113 3.99 -3.78 -8.27
C LYS A 113 3.26 -5.11 -8.35
N ARG A 114 4.01 -6.20 -8.53
CA ARG A 114 3.42 -7.53 -8.57
C ARG A 114 2.77 -7.90 -7.23
N SER A 115 3.38 -7.48 -6.12
CA SER A 115 2.82 -7.73 -4.81
C SER A 115 1.47 -7.04 -4.65
N ILE A 116 1.37 -5.79 -5.09
CA ILE A 116 0.11 -5.03 -5.02
C ILE A 116 -0.96 -5.72 -5.87
N SER A 117 -0.63 -6.03 -7.10
CA SER A 117 -1.55 -6.67 -8.02
C SER A 117 -2.06 -8.00 -7.47
N ARG A 118 -1.16 -8.80 -6.92
CA ARG A 118 -1.50 -10.11 -6.36
C ARG A 118 -2.44 -9.99 -5.16
N ARG A 119 -2.24 -8.99 -4.32
CA ARG A 119 -3.11 -8.77 -3.17
C ARG A 119 -4.52 -8.39 -3.62
N LEU A 120 -4.63 -7.55 -4.65
CA LEU A 120 -5.94 -7.19 -5.19
C LEU A 120 -6.61 -8.37 -5.89
N GLU A 121 -5.84 -9.22 -6.55
CA GLU A 121 -6.38 -10.46 -7.13
C GLU A 121 -6.99 -11.34 -6.04
N GLY A 122 -6.33 -11.40 -4.89
CA GLY A 122 -6.85 -12.17 -3.77
C GLY A 122 -8.19 -11.64 -3.28
N TYR A 123 -8.34 -10.34 -3.20
CA TYR A 123 -9.62 -9.74 -2.82
C TYR A 123 -10.69 -10.01 -3.88
N LEU A 124 -10.32 -9.95 -5.15
CA LEU A 124 -11.26 -10.21 -6.23
C LEU A 124 -11.75 -11.67 -6.18
N ALA A 125 -10.85 -12.60 -5.97
CA ALA A 125 -11.22 -14.01 -5.84
C ALA A 125 -12.14 -14.22 -4.64
N TRP A 126 -11.82 -13.57 -3.52
CA TRP A 126 -12.65 -13.63 -2.33
C TRP A 126 -14.06 -13.14 -2.63
N ALA A 127 -14.18 -11.99 -3.33
CA ALA A 127 -15.48 -11.43 -3.66
C ALA A 127 -16.27 -12.30 -4.65
N ARG A 128 -15.59 -12.82 -5.66
CA ARG A 128 -16.24 -13.68 -6.67
C ARG A 128 -16.79 -14.95 -6.06
N ASN A 129 -16.09 -15.49 -5.08
CA ASN A 129 -16.54 -16.72 -4.41
C ASN A 129 -17.73 -16.47 -3.49
N ARG A 130 -18.13 -15.23 -3.30
CA ARG A 130 -19.24 -14.88 -2.38
C ARG A 130 -20.42 -14.22 -3.05
N GLN A 131 -20.48 -14.26 -4.38
CA GLN A 131 -21.60 -13.64 -5.10
C GLN A 131 -22.92 -14.34 -4.86
N HIS A 132 -22.89 -15.58 -4.38
CA HIS A 132 -24.12 -16.31 -4.05
C HIS A 132 -24.74 -15.87 -2.73
N ARG A 133 -24.05 -15.06 -1.95
CA ARG A 133 -24.57 -14.64 -0.64
C ARG A 133 -25.71 -13.65 -0.79
N ARG A 134 -26.51 -13.56 0.26
CA ARG A 134 -27.67 -12.66 0.29
C ARG A 134 -27.22 -11.21 0.05
N VAL A 135 -26.10 -10.81 0.68
CA VAL A 135 -25.52 -9.49 0.44
C VAL A 135 -24.09 -9.75 -0.03
N PRO A 136 -23.90 -9.89 -1.35
CA PRO A 136 -22.58 -10.22 -1.85
C PRO A 136 -21.64 -9.02 -1.80
N PRO A 137 -20.34 -9.26 -1.71
CA PRO A 137 -19.37 -8.19 -1.82
C PRO A 137 -19.49 -7.55 -3.20
N ARG A 138 -19.32 -6.23 -3.23
CA ARG A 138 -19.41 -5.50 -4.49
C ARG A 138 -18.16 -5.72 -5.33
N ILE A 139 -18.35 -6.01 -6.59
CA ILE A 139 -17.28 -6.02 -7.57
C ILE A 139 -17.16 -4.59 -8.11
N PRO A 140 -15.98 -4.00 -8.15
CA PRO A 140 -15.85 -2.61 -8.60
C PRO A 140 -16.33 -2.42 -10.04
N PRO A 141 -16.89 -1.25 -10.36
CA PRO A 141 -17.28 -0.96 -11.74
C PRO A 141 -16.03 -0.89 -12.62
N ARG A 142 -16.22 -1.13 -13.91
CA ARG A 142 -15.13 -1.27 -14.87
C ARG A 142 -14.19 -0.07 -14.94
N ASP A 143 -14.71 1.12 -14.66
CA ASP A 143 -13.91 2.33 -14.72
C ASP A 143 -13.19 2.65 -13.41
N HIS A 144 -13.35 1.82 -12.38
CA HIS A 144 -12.63 2.05 -11.13
C HIS A 144 -11.16 1.68 -11.30
N PRO A 145 -10.24 2.43 -10.67
CA PRO A 145 -8.80 2.15 -10.74
C PRO A 145 -8.39 0.74 -10.29
N PHE A 146 -9.25 0.05 -9.56
CA PHE A 146 -9.01 -1.33 -9.15
C PHE A 146 -8.51 -2.18 -10.32
N TRP A 147 -9.15 -2.05 -11.48
CA TRP A 147 -8.83 -2.90 -12.63
C TRP A 147 -7.48 -2.57 -13.23
N ALA A 148 -7.12 -1.29 -13.25
CA ALA A 148 -5.78 -0.90 -13.72
C ALA A 148 -4.70 -1.43 -12.79
N LEU A 149 -4.97 -1.44 -11.49
CA LEU A 149 -3.99 -1.92 -10.51
C LEU A 149 -3.78 -3.44 -10.59
N LEU A 150 -4.75 -4.19 -11.08
CA LEU A 150 -4.56 -5.63 -11.32
C LEU A 150 -3.54 -5.89 -12.40
N GLN A 151 -3.31 -4.93 -13.29
CA GLN A 151 -2.38 -5.07 -14.41
C GLN A 151 -1.04 -4.42 -14.11
N LEU A 152 -0.83 -3.98 -12.88
CA LEU A 152 0.38 -3.30 -12.51
C LEU A 152 1.57 -4.24 -12.55
N SER A 153 2.66 -3.88 -13.20
CA SER A 153 3.82 -4.76 -13.31
C SER A 153 5.14 -3.97 -13.37
#